data_da755376285c18785536ca83914f56ec
#
_entry.id   da755376285c18785536ca83914f56ec
#
_cell.length_a   1.000
_cell.length_b   1.000
_cell.length_c   1.000
_cell.angle_alpha   90.00
_cell.angle_beta   90.00
_cell.angle_gamma   90.00
#
_symmetry.space_group_name_H-M   'P 1'
#
loop_
_entity.id
_entity.type
_entity.pdbx_description
1 polymer ?
#
loop_
_entity_poly.entity_id
_entity_poly.type
_entity_poly.pdbx_seq_one_letter_code
_entity_poly.pdbx_strand_id
1 'polypeptide(L)'
;MGALSPLFFMNNKIPNFVKTNQFGLLILVIVFICIFSFSTDGFTSRFNIYALSRVVALDIMIGLAMMVVILTGGLNLSLGALGVSAAMFGGWCMESMGIPISITIILVLAFGSFLGWINGFVTVRTGVHSFIVTLATMSIYFGFMTLLTEAEAFRKLPEAFTDFGSLKLFNKYISPLLIISVLTCFVLYYIFKYTDIGRKLIAAGANPDAAELSGISVDRMFIYCHMLSGFLAALAGIMLTARIGAAIPSMAGHLGFDWLLPAFLAPVLGGTLLSGGKVTVFGTMLGAILVTLINNGLYLIDVGEFWV
;
A
#
# COMPACT_ATOMS: atom_id res chain seq x y z
N MET A 1 -10.62 -29.93 60.15
CA MET A 1 -9.80 -28.71 60.26
C MET A 1 -8.90 -28.68 59.04
N GLY A 2 -8.93 -27.85 58.05
CA GLY A 2 -9.71 -26.70 57.74
C GLY A 2 -9.60 -26.56 56.20
N ALA A 3 -10.74 -26.44 55.55
CA ALA A 3 -10.81 -26.26 54.11
C ALA A 3 -10.32 -24.83 53.79
N LEU A 4 -9.23 -24.71 53.06
CA LEU A 4 -8.85 -23.47 52.38
C LEU A 4 -9.61 -23.39 51.10
N SER A 5 -10.55 -22.48 51.03
CA SER A 5 -11.34 -22.09 49.84
C SER A 5 -10.43 -21.71 48.68
N PRO A 6 -10.76 -22.15 47.43
CA PRO A 6 -10.06 -21.67 46.25
C PRO A 6 -10.49 -20.23 46.00
N LEU A 7 -9.58 -19.29 46.27
CA LEU A 7 -9.71 -17.92 45.90
C LEU A 7 -9.88 -17.76 44.38
N PHE A 8 -11.03 -17.25 44.06
CA PHE A 8 -11.34 -16.36 42.93
C PHE A 8 -10.28 -16.30 41.79
N PHE A 9 -10.28 -17.30 40.91
CA PHE A 9 -9.87 -17.04 39.56
C PHE A 9 -11.01 -16.28 38.86
N MET A 10 -10.96 -14.96 38.93
CA MET A 10 -11.71 -14.11 38.01
C MET A 10 -11.28 -14.49 36.60
N ASN A 11 -12.06 -15.33 35.96
CA ASN A 11 -11.93 -15.70 34.56
C ASN A 11 -12.36 -14.47 33.73
N ASN A 12 -11.49 -13.45 33.72
CA ASN A 12 -11.60 -12.33 32.82
C ASN A 12 -11.43 -12.87 31.40
N LYS A 13 -12.55 -13.24 30.78
CA LYS A 13 -12.64 -13.50 29.34
C LYS A 13 -12.30 -12.20 28.64
N ILE A 14 -10.98 -11.93 28.50
CA ILE A 14 -10.49 -10.87 27.63
C ILE A 14 -11.16 -11.09 26.28
N PRO A 15 -11.94 -10.12 25.75
CA PRO A 15 -12.62 -10.28 24.47
C PRO A 15 -11.62 -10.69 23.39
N ASN A 16 -12.00 -11.60 22.50
CA ASN A 16 -11.09 -12.12 21.46
C ASN A 16 -10.49 -11.00 20.59
N PHE A 17 -11.15 -9.86 20.50
CA PHE A 17 -10.66 -8.66 19.83
C PHE A 17 -9.35 -8.11 20.46
N VAL A 18 -9.23 -8.13 21.79
CA VAL A 18 -8.04 -7.62 22.52
C VAL A 18 -6.81 -8.52 22.29
N LYS A 19 -7.02 -9.78 21.88
CA LYS A 19 -5.94 -10.74 21.58
C LYS A 19 -5.41 -10.64 20.14
N THR A 20 -5.92 -9.71 19.34
CA THR A 20 -5.50 -9.56 17.95
C THR A 20 -4.32 -8.59 17.84
N ASN A 21 -3.36 -8.88 16.93
CA ASN A 21 -2.25 -7.97 16.62
C ASN A 21 -2.74 -6.56 16.25
N GLN A 22 -3.92 -6.46 15.65
CA GLN A 22 -4.54 -5.19 15.26
C GLN A 22 -4.87 -4.29 16.46
N PHE A 23 -5.29 -4.88 17.59
CA PHE A 23 -5.57 -4.13 18.81
C PHE A 23 -4.27 -3.58 19.42
N GLY A 24 -3.21 -4.39 19.44
CA GLY A 24 -1.88 -3.93 19.88
C GLY A 24 -1.36 -2.78 19.01
N LEU A 25 -1.50 -2.87 17.69
CA LEU A 25 -1.14 -1.79 16.77
C LEU A 25 -1.97 -0.52 17.01
N LEU A 26 -3.28 -0.66 17.23
CA LEU A 26 -4.14 0.49 17.51
C LEU A 26 -3.68 1.21 18.79
N ILE A 27 -3.34 0.46 19.83
CA ILE A 27 -2.79 1.04 21.07
C ILE A 27 -1.48 1.78 20.77
N LEU A 28 -0.57 1.18 20.00
CA LEU A 28 0.69 1.82 19.63
C LEU A 28 0.47 3.12 18.86
N VAL A 29 -0.43 3.12 17.89
CA VAL A 29 -0.80 4.34 17.14
C VAL A 29 -1.28 5.44 18.09
N ILE A 30 -2.18 5.10 19.03
CA ILE A 30 -2.69 6.07 20.02
C ILE A 30 -1.57 6.57 20.91
N VAL A 31 -0.69 5.68 21.39
CA VAL A 31 0.46 6.05 22.26
C VAL A 31 1.39 7.02 21.52
N PHE A 32 1.75 6.74 20.27
CA PHE A 32 2.62 7.64 19.49
C PHE A 32 1.94 8.98 19.19
N ILE A 33 0.64 9.01 18.90
CA ILE A 33 -0.12 10.25 18.75
C ILE A 33 -0.04 11.08 20.05
N CYS A 34 -0.23 10.45 21.21
CA CYS A 34 -0.11 11.13 22.49
C CYS A 34 1.32 11.65 22.73
N ILE A 35 2.34 10.80 22.54
CA ILE A 35 3.75 11.20 22.73
C ILE A 35 4.07 12.43 21.87
N PHE A 36 3.83 12.39 20.57
CA PHE A 36 4.18 13.49 19.67
C PHE A 36 3.32 14.73 19.89
N SER A 37 2.06 14.58 20.31
CA SER A 37 1.20 15.72 20.65
C SER A 37 1.70 16.50 21.86
N PHE A 38 2.37 15.83 22.81
CA PHE A 38 2.97 16.49 23.98
C PHE A 38 4.41 16.92 23.76
N SER A 39 5.12 16.30 22.83
CA SER A 39 6.54 16.58 22.57
C SER A 39 6.78 17.71 21.57
N THR A 40 5.79 18.04 20.72
CA THR A 40 5.95 19.05 19.68
C THR A 40 4.70 19.91 19.49
N ASP A 41 4.86 21.22 19.52
CA ASP A 41 3.75 22.16 19.31
C ASP A 41 3.16 22.13 17.90
N GLY A 42 3.92 21.65 16.92
CA GLY A 42 3.53 21.57 15.49
C GLY A 42 2.73 20.32 15.11
N PHE A 43 2.75 19.24 15.91
CA PHE A 43 2.18 17.95 15.53
C PHE A 43 0.66 18.01 15.31
N THR A 44 -0.07 18.68 16.17
CA THR A 44 -1.52 18.84 16.10
C THR A 44 -1.98 19.98 15.20
N SER A 45 -1.05 20.69 14.55
CA SER A 45 -1.39 21.78 13.64
C SER A 45 -2.21 21.28 12.43
N ARG A 46 -3.13 22.10 11.94
CA ARG A 46 -3.93 21.79 10.75
C ARG A 46 -3.08 21.47 9.54
N PHE A 47 -1.95 22.18 9.41
CA PHE A 47 -1.00 21.96 8.32
C PHE A 47 -0.39 20.56 8.40
N ASN A 48 0.12 20.17 9.57
CA ASN A 48 0.75 18.86 9.77
C ASN A 48 -0.23 17.71 9.62
N ILE A 49 -1.44 17.80 10.21
CA ILE A 49 -2.46 16.75 10.07
C ILE A 49 -2.85 16.58 8.61
N TYR A 50 -3.01 17.67 7.84
CA TYR A 50 -3.27 17.58 6.41
C TYR A 50 -2.11 16.96 5.65
N ALA A 51 -0.87 17.39 5.91
CA ALA A 51 0.32 16.81 5.28
C ALA A 51 0.45 15.31 5.60
N LEU A 52 0.28 14.95 6.87
CA LEU A 52 0.28 13.55 7.33
C LEU A 52 -0.79 12.73 6.63
N SER A 53 -2.02 13.24 6.50
CA SER A 53 -3.11 12.53 5.81
C SER A 53 -2.78 12.20 4.35
N ARG A 54 -1.99 13.01 3.65
CA ARG A 54 -1.54 12.80 2.28
C ARG A 54 -0.45 11.74 2.18
N VAL A 55 0.45 11.66 3.15
CA VAL A 55 1.51 10.64 3.21
C VAL A 55 0.91 9.29 3.59
N VAL A 56 0.14 9.25 4.68
CA VAL A 56 -0.58 8.04 5.13
C VAL A 56 -1.41 7.41 4.01
N ALA A 57 -2.09 8.24 3.21
CA ALA A 57 -2.87 7.75 2.07
C ALA A 57 -2.04 6.93 1.08
N LEU A 58 -0.84 7.40 0.76
CA LEU A 58 0.07 6.72 -0.16
C LEU A 58 0.65 5.45 0.47
N ASP A 59 1.12 5.53 1.72
CA ASP A 59 1.71 4.40 2.42
C ASP A 59 0.70 3.25 2.63
N ILE A 60 -0.58 3.58 2.86
CA ILE A 60 -1.66 2.59 2.87
C ILE A 60 -1.75 1.89 1.51
N MET A 61 -1.79 2.63 0.41
CA MET A 61 -1.93 2.06 -0.93
C MET A 61 -0.74 1.17 -1.30
N ILE A 62 0.48 1.64 -1.01
CA ILE A 62 1.73 0.90 -1.25
C ILE A 62 1.76 -0.38 -0.39
N GLY A 63 1.40 -0.28 0.89
CA GLY A 63 1.30 -1.43 1.79
C GLY A 63 0.25 -2.46 1.34
N LEU A 64 -0.92 -2.01 0.88
CA LEU A 64 -1.96 -2.88 0.33
C LEU A 64 -1.50 -3.58 -0.95
N ALA A 65 -0.76 -2.88 -1.82
CA ALA A 65 -0.22 -3.44 -3.05
C ALA A 65 0.76 -4.59 -2.76
N MET A 66 1.60 -4.46 -1.74
CA MET A 66 2.50 -5.53 -1.29
C MET A 66 1.74 -6.64 -0.57
N MET A 67 0.82 -6.30 0.33
CA MET A 67 0.01 -7.26 1.09
C MET A 67 -0.68 -8.29 0.18
N VAL A 68 -1.20 -7.84 -0.95
CA VAL A 68 -1.91 -8.71 -1.90
C VAL A 68 -0.97 -9.77 -2.49
N VAL A 69 0.28 -9.43 -2.78
CA VAL A 69 1.26 -10.41 -3.31
C VAL A 69 1.77 -11.33 -2.21
N ILE A 70 2.00 -10.80 -1.00
CA ILE A 70 2.36 -11.60 0.17
C ILE A 70 1.29 -12.67 0.47
N LEU A 71 0.01 -12.42 0.17
CA LEU A 71 -1.06 -13.39 0.36
C LEU A 71 -0.76 -14.75 -0.28
N THR A 72 -0.12 -14.78 -1.44
CA THR A 72 0.27 -16.01 -2.15
C THR A 72 1.74 -16.41 -1.90
N GLY A 73 2.39 -15.85 -0.87
CA GLY A 73 3.80 -16.12 -0.55
C GLY A 73 4.79 -15.43 -1.50
N GLY A 74 4.31 -14.57 -2.39
CA GLY A 74 5.15 -13.80 -3.32
C GLY A 74 5.62 -12.47 -2.72
N LEU A 75 6.54 -11.82 -3.45
CA LEU A 75 7.03 -10.47 -3.16
C LEU A 75 7.08 -9.67 -4.45
N ASN A 76 6.74 -8.38 -4.38
CA ASN A 76 6.78 -7.48 -5.53
C ASN A 76 7.70 -6.28 -5.25
N LEU A 77 8.96 -6.38 -5.64
CA LEU A 77 9.91 -5.28 -5.48
C LEU A 77 9.77 -4.20 -6.54
N SER A 78 9.08 -4.50 -7.64
CA SER A 78 8.87 -3.52 -8.71
C SER A 78 7.78 -2.49 -8.42
N LEU A 79 7.16 -2.49 -7.22
CA LEU A 79 6.01 -1.63 -6.88
C LEU A 79 6.27 -0.16 -7.18
N GLY A 80 7.41 0.37 -6.73
CA GLY A 80 7.75 1.77 -6.94
C GLY A 80 7.96 2.09 -8.43
N ALA A 81 8.77 1.29 -9.13
CA ALA A 81 9.01 1.47 -10.57
C ALA A 81 7.71 1.34 -11.38
N LEU A 82 6.84 0.40 -11.01
CA LEU A 82 5.54 0.19 -11.63
C LEU A 82 4.61 1.39 -11.39
N GLY A 83 4.55 1.88 -10.15
CA GLY A 83 3.74 3.04 -9.79
C GLY A 83 4.21 4.30 -10.51
N VAL A 84 5.53 4.54 -10.57
CA VAL A 84 6.11 5.67 -11.31
C VAL A 84 5.86 5.54 -12.82
N SER A 85 6.07 4.35 -13.40
CA SER A 85 5.79 4.13 -14.82
C SER A 85 4.33 4.38 -15.16
N ALA A 86 3.40 3.95 -14.31
CA ALA A 86 1.97 4.19 -14.48
C ALA A 86 1.63 5.68 -14.34
N ALA A 87 2.25 6.38 -13.41
CA ALA A 87 2.09 7.82 -13.23
C ALA A 87 2.61 8.64 -14.41
N MET A 88 3.79 8.28 -14.91
CA MET A 88 4.38 8.91 -16.11
C MET A 88 3.52 8.67 -17.35
N PHE A 89 3.01 7.46 -17.52
CA PHE A 89 2.03 7.14 -18.57
C PHE A 89 0.78 8.02 -18.44
N GLY A 90 0.27 8.21 -17.21
CA GLY A 90 -0.85 9.12 -16.95
C GLY A 90 -0.53 10.58 -17.27
N GLY A 91 0.64 11.05 -16.89
CA GLY A 91 1.13 12.40 -17.24
C GLY A 91 1.19 12.61 -18.76
N TRP A 92 1.75 11.65 -19.48
CA TRP A 92 1.81 11.67 -20.94
C TRP A 92 0.40 11.68 -21.59
N CYS A 93 -0.52 10.86 -21.10
CA CYS A 93 -1.90 10.86 -21.57
C CYS A 93 -2.59 12.20 -21.38
N MET A 94 -2.42 12.85 -20.22
CA MET A 94 -3.07 14.11 -19.90
C MET A 94 -2.42 15.30 -20.61
N GLU A 95 -1.08 15.40 -20.56
CA GLU A 95 -0.36 16.57 -21.06
C GLU A 95 -0.11 16.51 -22.59
N SER A 96 0.39 15.38 -23.08
CA SER A 96 0.80 15.25 -24.50
C SER A 96 -0.33 14.84 -25.42
N MET A 97 -1.21 13.95 -24.95
CA MET A 97 -2.34 13.44 -25.75
C MET A 97 -3.64 14.20 -25.51
N GLY A 98 -3.75 15.01 -24.46
CA GLY A 98 -4.97 15.74 -24.11
C GLY A 98 -6.15 14.84 -23.71
N ILE A 99 -5.88 13.61 -23.24
CA ILE A 99 -6.92 12.66 -22.86
C ILE A 99 -7.61 13.13 -21.58
N PRO A 100 -8.96 13.07 -21.50
CA PRO A 100 -9.72 13.45 -20.31
C PRO A 100 -9.27 12.65 -19.07
N ILE A 101 -9.30 13.29 -17.89
CA ILE A 101 -8.84 12.72 -16.61
C ILE A 101 -9.47 11.36 -16.32
N SER A 102 -10.79 11.21 -16.51
CA SER A 102 -11.51 9.97 -16.23
C SER A 102 -11.04 8.79 -17.08
N ILE A 103 -10.79 9.03 -18.37
CA ILE A 103 -10.26 8.01 -19.28
C ILE A 103 -8.81 7.69 -18.93
N THR A 104 -8.01 8.71 -18.66
CA THR A 104 -6.60 8.53 -18.24
C THR A 104 -6.49 7.66 -16.99
N ILE A 105 -7.32 7.88 -15.96
CA ILE A 105 -7.31 7.04 -14.75
C ILE A 105 -7.57 5.58 -15.11
N ILE A 106 -8.56 5.28 -15.95
CA ILE A 106 -8.86 3.90 -16.38
C ILE A 106 -7.67 3.29 -17.12
N LEU A 107 -7.06 4.04 -18.03
CA LEU A 107 -5.88 3.58 -18.79
C LEU A 107 -4.68 3.31 -17.89
N VAL A 108 -4.41 4.19 -16.92
CA VAL A 108 -3.32 4.04 -15.94
C VAL A 108 -3.53 2.79 -15.09
N LEU A 109 -4.74 2.56 -14.59
CA LEU A 109 -5.05 1.38 -13.78
C LEU A 109 -4.96 0.09 -14.59
N ALA A 110 -5.43 0.10 -15.84
CA ALA A 110 -5.28 -1.03 -16.76
C ALA A 110 -3.79 -1.29 -17.08
N PHE A 111 -3.01 -0.25 -17.33
CA PHE A 111 -1.58 -0.35 -17.59
C PHE A 111 -0.83 -0.92 -16.39
N GLY A 112 -1.09 -0.43 -15.17
CA GLY A 112 -0.48 -1.00 -13.97
C GLY A 112 -0.87 -2.45 -13.73
N SER A 113 -2.13 -2.81 -13.96
CA SER A 113 -2.58 -4.21 -13.90
C SER A 113 -1.87 -5.08 -14.92
N PHE A 114 -1.62 -4.57 -16.12
CA PHE A 114 -0.88 -5.26 -17.18
C PHE A 114 0.58 -5.50 -16.81
N LEU A 115 1.27 -4.50 -16.26
CA LEU A 115 2.64 -4.67 -15.75
C LEU A 115 2.69 -5.69 -14.61
N GLY A 116 1.70 -5.67 -13.70
CA GLY A 116 1.54 -6.68 -12.67
C GLY A 116 1.28 -8.08 -13.24
N TRP A 117 0.47 -8.18 -14.31
CA TRP A 117 0.26 -9.44 -15.03
C TRP A 117 1.56 -9.99 -15.61
N ILE A 118 2.42 -9.16 -16.19
CA ILE A 118 3.75 -9.56 -16.68
C ILE A 118 4.56 -10.19 -15.53
N ASN A 119 4.62 -9.54 -14.37
CA ASN A 119 5.33 -10.06 -13.21
C ASN A 119 4.83 -11.43 -12.78
N GLY A 120 3.52 -11.59 -12.62
CA GLY A 120 2.89 -12.86 -12.25
C GLY A 120 3.08 -13.94 -13.30
N PHE A 121 2.87 -13.61 -14.57
CA PHE A 121 3.01 -14.54 -15.69
C PHE A 121 4.45 -15.07 -15.85
N VAL A 122 5.44 -14.17 -15.80
CA VAL A 122 6.85 -14.56 -15.90
C VAL A 122 7.24 -15.44 -14.73
N THR A 123 6.84 -15.09 -13.51
CA THR A 123 7.12 -15.88 -12.30
C THR A 123 6.58 -17.30 -12.44
N VAL A 124 5.29 -17.44 -12.78
CA VAL A 124 4.64 -18.74 -12.94
C VAL A 124 5.27 -19.54 -14.09
N ARG A 125 5.54 -18.89 -15.22
CA ARG A 125 6.04 -19.58 -16.43
C ARG A 125 7.48 -20.06 -16.30
N THR A 126 8.30 -19.31 -15.54
CA THR A 126 9.73 -19.65 -15.37
C THR A 126 9.99 -20.50 -14.12
N GLY A 127 9.06 -20.52 -13.14
CA GLY A 127 9.26 -21.15 -11.85
C GLY A 127 10.26 -20.39 -10.94
N VAL A 128 10.77 -19.24 -11.39
CA VAL A 128 11.70 -18.40 -10.62
C VAL A 128 10.91 -17.63 -9.56
N HIS A 129 11.44 -17.51 -8.35
CA HIS A 129 10.76 -16.80 -7.27
C HIS A 129 10.46 -15.34 -7.64
N SER A 130 9.27 -14.86 -7.30
CA SER A 130 8.80 -13.51 -7.66
C SER A 130 9.72 -12.38 -7.21
N PHE A 131 10.44 -12.55 -6.11
CA PHE A 131 11.48 -11.62 -5.67
C PHE A 131 12.49 -11.31 -6.78
N ILE A 132 13.03 -12.35 -7.45
CA ILE A 132 14.05 -12.20 -8.50
C ILE A 132 13.41 -11.60 -9.76
N VAL A 133 12.24 -12.09 -10.14
CA VAL A 133 11.52 -11.58 -11.31
C VAL A 133 11.18 -10.10 -11.13
N THR A 134 10.62 -9.73 -9.98
CA THR A 134 10.21 -8.34 -9.74
C THR A 134 11.39 -7.38 -9.53
N LEU A 135 12.53 -7.86 -9.03
CA LEU A 135 13.77 -7.09 -9.00
C LEU A 135 14.27 -6.79 -10.42
N ALA A 136 14.24 -7.76 -11.32
CA ALA A 136 14.60 -7.56 -12.72
C ALA A 136 13.62 -6.62 -13.44
N THR A 137 12.31 -6.85 -13.28
CA THR A 137 11.30 -6.01 -13.91
C THR A 137 11.25 -4.59 -13.36
N MET A 138 11.66 -4.36 -12.11
CA MET A 138 11.84 -3.02 -11.56
C MET A 138 12.79 -2.18 -12.43
N SER A 139 13.95 -2.72 -12.77
CA SER A 139 14.93 -2.04 -13.63
C SER A 139 14.41 -1.88 -15.06
N ILE A 140 13.71 -2.90 -15.58
CA ILE A 140 13.13 -2.85 -16.93
C ILE A 140 12.04 -1.78 -17.02
N TYR A 141 11.10 -1.74 -16.09
CA TYR A 141 9.99 -0.77 -16.10
C TYR A 141 10.50 0.66 -15.95
N PHE A 142 11.42 0.86 -15.02
CA PHE A 142 12.01 2.18 -14.82
C PHE A 142 12.85 2.63 -16.03
N GLY A 143 13.70 1.75 -16.58
CA GLY A 143 14.52 2.05 -17.74
C GLY A 143 13.67 2.31 -18.99
N PHE A 144 12.63 1.49 -19.23
CA PHE A 144 11.73 1.67 -20.37
C PHE A 144 10.91 2.97 -20.26
N MET A 145 10.39 3.27 -19.08
CA MET A 145 9.70 4.53 -18.80
C MET A 145 10.65 5.74 -19.07
N THR A 146 11.88 5.69 -18.53
CA THR A 146 12.87 6.75 -18.70
C THR A 146 13.24 6.94 -20.18
N LEU A 147 13.38 5.84 -20.93
CA LEU A 147 13.67 5.89 -22.36
C LEU A 147 12.52 6.54 -23.15
N LEU A 148 11.27 6.16 -22.88
CA LEU A 148 10.10 6.70 -23.60
C LEU A 148 9.79 8.15 -23.27
N THR A 149 10.10 8.60 -22.08
CA THR A 149 9.83 9.97 -21.62
C THR A 149 11.06 10.88 -21.68
N GLU A 150 12.20 10.35 -22.15
CA GLU A 150 13.51 11.08 -22.15
C GLU A 150 13.87 11.65 -20.76
N ALA A 151 13.37 10.99 -19.70
CA ALA A 151 13.44 11.43 -18.30
C ALA A 151 12.78 12.81 -18.03
N GLU A 152 11.98 13.32 -18.94
CA GLU A 152 11.27 14.58 -18.76
C GLU A 152 10.07 14.42 -17.83
N ALA A 153 9.75 15.50 -17.10
CA ALA A 153 8.60 15.54 -16.20
C ALA A 153 7.40 16.19 -16.87
N PHE A 154 6.21 15.57 -16.73
CA PHE A 154 4.94 16.15 -17.15
C PHE A 154 4.40 17.07 -16.05
N ARG A 155 4.37 18.37 -16.30
CA ARG A 155 4.03 19.43 -15.33
C ARG A 155 2.79 20.22 -15.70
N LYS A 156 2.32 20.13 -16.96
CA LYS A 156 1.13 20.84 -17.45
C LYS A 156 -0.09 19.92 -17.39
N LEU A 157 -0.37 19.41 -16.18
CA LEU A 157 -1.54 18.58 -15.95
C LEU A 157 -2.82 19.45 -15.85
N PRO A 158 -4.01 18.90 -16.17
CA PRO A 158 -5.26 19.63 -16.02
C PRO A 158 -5.47 20.18 -14.61
N GLU A 159 -5.88 21.44 -14.48
CA GLU A 159 -6.09 22.11 -13.18
C GLU A 159 -7.04 21.30 -12.26
N ALA A 160 -8.15 20.78 -12.81
CA ALA A 160 -9.07 19.97 -12.04
C ALA A 160 -8.44 18.71 -11.40
N PHE A 161 -7.38 18.15 -12.00
CA PHE A 161 -6.64 17.01 -11.45
C PHE A 161 -5.72 17.46 -10.31
N THR A 162 -4.98 18.54 -10.50
CA THR A 162 -4.07 19.08 -9.48
C THR A 162 -4.82 19.70 -8.30
N ASP A 163 -5.94 20.36 -8.56
CA ASP A 163 -6.83 20.88 -7.53
C ASP A 163 -7.41 19.78 -6.66
N PHE A 164 -7.83 18.66 -7.25
CA PHE A 164 -8.27 17.49 -6.49
C PHE A 164 -7.19 17.00 -5.54
N GLY A 165 -5.93 16.90 -5.99
CA GLY A 165 -4.77 16.49 -5.16
C GLY A 165 -4.44 17.46 -4.02
N SER A 166 -4.77 18.75 -4.19
CA SER A 166 -4.54 19.81 -3.20
C SER A 166 -5.76 20.15 -2.34
N LEU A 167 -6.94 19.57 -2.65
CA LEU A 167 -8.20 19.82 -1.96
C LEU A 167 -8.09 19.48 -0.46
N LYS A 168 -8.69 20.35 0.36
CA LYS A 168 -8.71 20.22 1.83
C LYS A 168 -10.13 20.03 2.31
N LEU A 169 -10.43 18.85 2.83
CA LEU A 169 -11.74 18.49 3.37
C LEU A 169 -11.79 18.65 4.89
N PHE A 170 -12.98 18.57 5.48
CA PHE A 170 -13.20 18.61 6.92
C PHE A 170 -12.44 19.74 7.63
N ASN A 171 -12.79 21.00 7.29
CA ASN A 171 -12.17 22.19 7.88
C ASN A 171 -10.63 22.26 7.67
N LYS A 172 -10.14 21.74 6.53
CA LYS A 172 -8.71 21.71 6.09
C LYS A 172 -7.84 20.71 6.85
N TYR A 173 -8.40 19.67 7.44
CA TYR A 173 -7.63 18.63 8.13
C TYR A 173 -7.32 17.40 7.26
N ILE A 174 -8.20 17.02 6.33
CA ILE A 174 -8.12 15.73 5.64
C ILE A 174 -7.99 15.93 4.12
N SER A 175 -7.14 15.13 3.51
CA SER A 175 -7.00 15.03 2.05
C SER A 175 -8.02 14.05 1.47
N PRO A 176 -8.60 14.29 0.28
CA PRO A 176 -9.43 13.31 -0.44
C PRO A 176 -8.65 12.02 -0.76
N LEU A 177 -7.33 12.10 -0.88
CA LEU A 177 -6.48 10.92 -1.12
C LEU A 177 -6.62 9.89 0.00
N LEU A 178 -6.72 10.32 1.27
CA LEU A 178 -6.95 9.43 2.41
C LEU A 178 -8.31 8.71 2.32
N ILE A 179 -9.33 9.40 1.85
CA ILE A 179 -10.65 8.78 1.66
C ILE A 179 -10.59 7.68 0.60
N ILE A 180 -9.86 7.90 -0.51
CA ILE A 180 -9.65 6.88 -1.54
C ILE A 180 -8.95 5.66 -0.95
N SER A 181 -7.90 5.85 -0.14
CA SER A 181 -7.15 4.74 0.46
C SER A 181 -7.99 3.95 1.46
N VAL A 182 -8.76 4.63 2.30
CA VAL A 182 -9.69 3.99 3.24
C VAL A 182 -10.80 3.22 2.49
N LEU A 183 -11.36 3.81 1.44
CA LEU A 183 -12.36 3.13 0.61
C LEU A 183 -11.76 1.88 -0.05
N THR A 184 -10.53 1.96 -0.54
CA THR A 184 -9.80 0.81 -1.10
C THR A 184 -9.60 -0.30 -0.04
N CYS A 185 -9.30 0.06 1.21
CA CYS A 185 -9.26 -0.91 2.31
C CYS A 185 -10.61 -1.64 2.48
N PHE A 186 -11.72 -0.92 2.47
CA PHE A 186 -13.05 -1.55 2.59
C PHE A 186 -13.36 -2.45 1.40
N VAL A 187 -13.03 -2.04 0.18
CA VAL A 187 -13.22 -2.86 -1.02
C VAL A 187 -12.38 -4.15 -0.94
N LEU A 188 -11.10 -4.06 -0.60
CA LEU A 188 -10.25 -5.24 -0.45
C LEU A 188 -10.71 -6.15 0.69
N TYR A 189 -11.10 -5.59 1.83
CA TYR A 189 -11.68 -6.36 2.93
C TYR A 189 -12.93 -7.12 2.47
N TYR A 190 -13.81 -6.47 1.71
CA TYR A 190 -14.99 -7.12 1.15
C TYR A 190 -14.62 -8.24 0.19
N ILE A 191 -13.66 -7.99 -0.72
CA ILE A 191 -13.19 -9.00 -1.67
C ILE A 191 -12.65 -10.22 -0.94
N PHE A 192 -11.72 -10.04 0.01
CA PHE A 192 -11.09 -11.18 0.70
C PHE A 192 -12.04 -11.94 1.60
N LYS A 193 -13.00 -11.26 2.22
CA LYS A 193 -13.89 -11.91 3.21
C LYS A 193 -15.14 -12.52 2.59
N TYR A 194 -15.72 -11.87 1.58
CA TYR A 194 -17.07 -12.20 1.12
C TYR A 194 -17.12 -12.74 -0.31
N THR A 195 -16.07 -12.63 -1.12
CA THR A 195 -16.08 -13.11 -2.50
C THR A 195 -15.45 -14.49 -2.63
N ASP A 196 -15.83 -15.21 -3.69
CA ASP A 196 -15.26 -16.51 -4.02
C ASP A 196 -13.78 -16.38 -4.43
N ILE A 197 -13.44 -15.32 -5.17
CA ILE A 197 -12.07 -15.02 -5.58
C ILE A 197 -11.19 -14.82 -4.34
N GLY A 198 -11.62 -14.04 -3.36
CA GLY A 198 -10.87 -13.81 -2.13
C GLY A 198 -10.61 -15.11 -1.35
N ARG A 199 -11.59 -15.98 -1.25
CA ARG A 199 -11.42 -17.30 -0.61
C ARG A 199 -10.42 -18.18 -1.34
N LYS A 200 -10.46 -18.21 -2.69
CA LYS A 200 -9.51 -18.95 -3.52
C LYS A 200 -8.08 -18.42 -3.39
N LEU A 201 -7.92 -17.09 -3.35
CA LEU A 201 -6.62 -16.45 -3.14
C LEU A 201 -6.02 -16.82 -1.76
N ILE A 202 -6.82 -16.78 -0.69
CA ILE A 202 -6.40 -17.18 0.65
C ILE A 202 -6.04 -18.66 0.70
N ALA A 203 -6.85 -19.53 0.09
CA ALA A 203 -6.60 -20.97 0.05
C ALA A 203 -5.31 -21.30 -0.71
N ALA A 204 -5.09 -20.67 -1.88
CA ALA A 204 -3.88 -20.84 -2.69
C ALA A 204 -2.61 -20.42 -1.93
N GLY A 205 -2.69 -19.39 -1.09
CA GLY A 205 -1.55 -18.96 -0.28
C GLY A 205 -1.35 -19.75 1.02
N ALA A 206 -2.43 -20.33 1.59
CA ALA A 206 -2.35 -21.08 2.85
C ALA A 206 -1.75 -22.48 2.65
N ASN A 207 -2.16 -23.17 1.61
CA ASN A 207 -1.62 -24.46 1.21
C ASN A 207 -1.85 -24.68 -0.29
N PRO A 208 -0.83 -24.40 -1.12
CA PRO A 208 -0.94 -24.54 -2.58
C PRO A 208 -1.35 -25.95 -3.02
N ASP A 209 -0.73 -26.99 -2.43
CA ASP A 209 -1.00 -28.39 -2.81
C ASP A 209 -2.45 -28.80 -2.51
N ALA A 210 -2.95 -28.43 -1.35
CA ALA A 210 -4.35 -28.71 -0.98
C ALA A 210 -5.34 -27.90 -1.82
N ALA A 211 -4.97 -26.67 -2.22
CA ALA A 211 -5.78 -25.84 -3.09
C ALA A 211 -5.88 -26.43 -4.50
N GLU A 212 -4.78 -26.94 -5.07
CA GLU A 212 -4.77 -27.63 -6.37
C GLU A 212 -5.61 -28.91 -6.35
N LEU A 213 -5.48 -29.72 -5.31
CA LEU A 213 -6.32 -30.92 -5.11
C LEU A 213 -7.82 -30.56 -4.99
N SER A 214 -8.12 -29.35 -4.56
CA SER A 214 -9.50 -28.81 -4.49
C SER A 214 -9.95 -28.14 -5.80
N GLY A 215 -9.18 -28.24 -6.89
CA GLY A 215 -9.50 -27.66 -8.19
C GLY A 215 -9.22 -26.14 -8.33
N ILE A 216 -8.48 -25.55 -7.39
CA ILE A 216 -8.07 -24.15 -7.47
C ILE A 216 -6.74 -24.07 -8.21
N SER A 217 -6.70 -23.36 -9.35
CA SER A 217 -5.44 -23.11 -10.06
C SER A 217 -4.59 -22.09 -9.31
N VAL A 218 -3.58 -22.56 -8.59
CA VAL A 218 -2.65 -21.72 -7.80
C VAL A 218 -1.93 -20.71 -8.69
N ASP A 219 -1.48 -21.12 -9.86
CA ASP A 219 -0.83 -20.26 -10.85
C ASP A 219 -1.69 -19.05 -11.23
N ARG A 220 -2.98 -19.28 -11.51
CA ARG A 220 -3.91 -18.17 -11.83
C ARG A 220 -4.12 -17.25 -10.65
N MET A 221 -4.23 -17.80 -9.45
CA MET A 221 -4.37 -16.99 -8.22
C MET A 221 -3.13 -16.13 -7.99
N PHE A 222 -1.94 -16.67 -8.22
CA PHE A 222 -0.68 -15.94 -8.14
C PHE A 222 -0.62 -14.77 -9.14
N ILE A 223 -0.99 -15.02 -10.41
CA ILE A 223 -1.06 -13.97 -11.45
C ILE A 223 -2.07 -12.89 -11.05
N TYR A 224 -3.25 -13.25 -10.53
CA TYR A 224 -4.26 -12.28 -10.09
C TYR A 224 -3.78 -11.41 -8.94
N CYS A 225 -3.01 -11.96 -7.99
CA CYS A 225 -2.38 -11.17 -6.93
C CYS A 225 -1.42 -10.12 -7.49
N HIS A 226 -0.59 -10.49 -8.46
CA HIS A 226 0.34 -9.55 -9.09
C HIS A 226 -0.39 -8.50 -9.93
N MET A 227 -1.46 -8.87 -10.65
CA MET A 227 -2.31 -7.90 -11.36
C MET A 227 -2.95 -6.89 -10.43
N LEU A 228 -3.54 -7.37 -9.32
CA LEU A 228 -4.16 -6.49 -8.32
C LEU A 228 -3.12 -5.61 -7.61
N SER A 229 -1.94 -6.15 -7.34
CA SER A 229 -0.80 -5.38 -6.82
C SER A 229 -0.39 -4.26 -7.78
N GLY A 230 -0.29 -4.56 -9.08
CA GLY A 230 0.01 -3.58 -10.12
C GLY A 230 -1.07 -2.50 -10.25
N PHE A 231 -2.34 -2.88 -10.14
CA PHE A 231 -3.47 -1.95 -10.08
C PHE A 231 -3.34 -0.97 -8.92
N LEU A 232 -3.06 -1.48 -7.71
CA LEU A 232 -2.93 -0.68 -6.50
C LEU A 232 -1.69 0.23 -6.54
N ALA A 233 -0.58 -0.26 -7.09
CA ALA A 233 0.63 0.54 -7.28
C ALA A 233 0.40 1.68 -8.30
N ALA A 234 -0.33 1.41 -9.39
CA ALA A 234 -0.70 2.44 -10.35
C ALA A 234 -1.65 3.48 -9.74
N LEU A 235 -2.60 3.05 -8.90
CA LEU A 235 -3.46 3.97 -8.16
C LEU A 235 -2.64 4.84 -7.18
N ALA A 236 -1.66 4.27 -6.48
CA ALA A 236 -0.72 5.05 -5.66
C ALA A 236 0.09 6.05 -6.50
N GLY A 237 0.55 5.64 -7.69
CA GLY A 237 1.29 6.51 -8.61
C GLY A 237 0.48 7.71 -9.08
N ILE A 238 -0.78 7.49 -9.51
CA ILE A 238 -1.67 8.59 -9.93
C ILE A 238 -2.05 9.51 -8.75
N MET A 239 -2.22 8.93 -7.54
CA MET A 239 -2.44 9.71 -6.32
C MET A 239 -1.22 10.57 -5.95
N LEU A 240 -0.02 10.04 -6.12
CA LEU A 240 1.22 10.79 -5.90
C LEU A 240 1.37 11.93 -6.93
N THR A 241 1.05 11.67 -8.20
CA THR A 241 1.02 12.69 -9.26
C THR A 241 0.04 13.81 -8.92
N ALA A 242 -1.17 13.48 -8.47
CA ALA A 242 -2.15 14.49 -8.03
C ALA A 242 -1.65 15.28 -6.80
N ARG A 243 -0.96 14.61 -5.88
CA ARG A 243 -0.38 15.23 -4.69
C ARG A 243 0.73 16.24 -5.03
N ILE A 244 1.61 15.90 -5.96
CA ILE A 244 2.77 16.72 -6.37
C ILE A 244 2.33 17.78 -7.38
N GLY A 245 1.29 17.54 -8.18
CA GLY A 245 0.88 18.36 -9.31
C GLY A 245 1.71 18.13 -10.57
N ALA A 246 2.51 17.07 -10.61
CA ALA A 246 3.36 16.70 -11.75
C ALA A 246 3.66 15.21 -11.74
N ALA A 247 3.86 14.59 -12.90
CA ALA A 247 4.43 13.27 -13.03
C ALA A 247 5.94 13.40 -13.27
N ILE A 248 6.75 12.90 -12.34
CA ILE A 248 8.21 13.06 -12.34
C ILE A 248 8.85 11.67 -12.24
N PRO A 249 9.87 11.33 -13.06
CA PRO A 249 10.51 10.02 -13.04
C PRO A 249 11.07 9.61 -11.67
N SER A 250 11.55 10.55 -10.89
CA SER A 250 12.17 10.33 -9.57
C SER A 250 11.22 10.49 -8.38
N MET A 251 9.88 10.58 -8.58
CA MET A 251 8.93 10.88 -7.50
C MET A 251 8.78 9.79 -6.43
N ALA A 252 9.34 8.60 -6.66
CA ALA A 252 9.43 7.51 -5.69
C ALA A 252 10.89 7.07 -5.48
N GLY A 253 11.84 8.02 -5.63
CA GLY A 253 13.26 7.75 -5.59
C GLY A 253 13.80 7.08 -6.86
N HIS A 254 15.10 6.78 -6.87
CA HIS A 254 15.72 6.04 -7.96
C HIS A 254 15.14 4.62 -8.03
N LEU A 255 14.70 4.17 -9.19
CA LEU A 255 14.06 2.87 -9.42
C LEU A 255 12.79 2.62 -8.56
N GLY A 256 12.28 3.61 -7.84
CA GLY A 256 11.14 3.45 -6.95
C GLY A 256 11.50 2.87 -5.57
N PHE A 257 12.77 2.94 -5.17
CA PHE A 257 13.24 2.36 -3.90
C PHE A 257 12.59 2.94 -2.65
N ASP A 258 12.17 4.21 -2.67
CA ASP A 258 11.54 4.85 -1.50
C ASP A 258 10.23 4.17 -1.09
N TRP A 259 9.61 3.43 -2.01
CA TRP A 259 8.38 2.70 -1.71
C TRP A 259 8.62 1.32 -1.08
N LEU A 260 9.84 0.76 -1.16
CA LEU A 260 10.07 -0.61 -0.71
C LEU A 260 9.87 -0.77 0.79
N LEU A 261 10.46 0.13 1.58
CA LEU A 261 10.38 0.03 3.05
C LEU A 261 8.93 0.17 3.55
N PRO A 262 8.14 1.20 3.19
CA PRO A 262 6.73 1.29 3.55
C PRO A 262 5.90 0.10 3.05
N ALA A 263 6.20 -0.40 1.84
CA ALA A 263 5.51 -1.55 1.26
C ALA A 263 5.61 -2.80 2.12
N PHE A 264 6.79 -3.06 2.71
CA PHE A 264 7.02 -4.21 3.58
C PHE A 264 6.54 -3.99 5.01
N LEU A 265 6.88 -2.84 5.59
CA LEU A 265 6.60 -2.58 7.01
C LEU A 265 5.10 -2.57 7.29
N ALA A 266 4.31 -1.93 6.45
CA ALA A 266 2.88 -1.79 6.67
C ALA A 266 2.14 -3.15 6.83
N PRO A 267 2.23 -4.11 5.89
CA PRO A 267 1.56 -5.40 6.02
C PRO A 267 2.18 -6.30 7.09
N VAL A 268 3.50 -6.28 7.29
CA VAL A 268 4.20 -7.14 8.27
C VAL A 268 3.82 -6.70 9.69
N LEU A 269 3.92 -5.42 10.01
CA LEU A 269 3.43 -4.87 11.28
C LEU A 269 1.94 -5.12 11.45
N GLY A 270 1.18 -5.04 10.36
CA GLY A 270 -0.24 -5.35 10.31
C GLY A 270 -0.61 -6.79 10.65
N GLY A 271 0.37 -7.71 10.73
CA GLY A 271 0.18 -9.12 11.04
C GLY A 271 -0.18 -9.98 9.81
N THR A 272 0.17 -9.52 8.61
CA THR A 272 0.17 -10.33 7.40
C THR A 272 1.35 -11.30 7.44
N LEU A 273 1.13 -12.58 7.15
CA LEU A 273 2.18 -13.59 7.18
C LEU A 273 2.95 -13.62 5.86
N LEU A 274 4.27 -13.46 5.92
CA LEU A 274 5.15 -13.53 4.75
C LEU A 274 5.13 -14.89 4.05
N SER A 275 4.76 -15.96 4.77
CA SER A 275 4.59 -17.30 4.20
C SER A 275 3.30 -17.46 3.38
N GLY A 276 2.45 -16.43 3.32
CA GLY A 276 1.17 -16.49 2.62
C GLY A 276 0.00 -16.99 3.47
N GLY A 277 -1.18 -17.06 2.86
CA GLY A 277 -2.41 -17.63 3.43
C GLY A 277 -3.15 -16.78 4.46
N LYS A 278 -2.54 -15.72 4.98
CA LYS A 278 -3.18 -14.81 5.95
C LYS A 278 -2.86 -13.37 5.66
N VAL A 279 -3.88 -12.57 5.42
CA VAL A 279 -3.78 -11.12 5.25
C VAL A 279 -4.67 -10.38 6.23
N THR A 280 -4.25 -9.17 6.56
CA THR A 280 -4.99 -8.29 7.46
C THR A 280 -5.05 -6.88 6.87
N VAL A 281 -6.11 -6.61 6.11
CA VAL A 281 -6.28 -5.31 5.43
C VAL A 281 -6.22 -4.13 6.40
N PHE A 282 -7.04 -4.18 7.46
CA PHE A 282 -7.03 -3.12 8.49
C PHE A 282 -5.74 -3.11 9.32
N GLY A 283 -5.10 -4.27 9.49
CA GLY A 283 -3.77 -4.33 10.09
C GLY A 283 -2.73 -3.60 9.24
N THR A 284 -2.73 -3.82 7.93
CA THR A 284 -1.85 -3.12 6.98
C THR A 284 -2.09 -1.61 7.01
N MET A 285 -3.35 -1.18 7.04
CA MET A 285 -3.70 0.23 7.19
C MET A 285 -3.13 0.83 8.49
N LEU A 286 -3.29 0.16 9.63
CA LEU A 286 -2.74 0.61 10.92
C LEU A 286 -1.21 0.59 10.93
N GLY A 287 -0.60 -0.41 10.29
CA GLY A 287 0.86 -0.48 10.13
C GLY A 287 1.41 0.70 9.31
N ALA A 288 0.75 1.05 8.20
CA ALA A 288 1.10 2.22 7.40
C ALA A 288 0.97 3.52 8.22
N ILE A 289 -0.14 3.69 8.93
CA ILE A 289 -0.35 4.85 9.81
C ILE A 289 0.76 4.94 10.86
N LEU A 290 1.12 3.83 11.50
CA LEU A 290 2.15 3.81 12.53
C LEU A 290 3.52 4.24 11.98
N VAL A 291 3.95 3.68 10.85
CA VAL A 291 5.23 4.02 10.22
C VAL A 291 5.27 5.50 9.85
N THR A 292 4.23 5.99 9.19
CA THR A 292 4.15 7.40 8.81
C THR A 292 4.12 8.34 10.02
N LEU A 293 3.43 7.95 11.10
CA LEU A 293 3.41 8.73 12.36
C LEU A 293 4.78 8.83 13.00
N ILE A 294 5.51 7.72 13.05
CA ILE A 294 6.87 7.69 13.61
C ILE A 294 7.79 8.61 12.79
N ASN A 295 7.81 8.45 11.47
CA ASN A 295 8.63 9.28 10.59
C ASN A 295 8.28 10.78 10.74
N ASN A 296 7.00 11.14 10.70
CA ASN A 296 6.57 12.53 10.87
C ASN A 296 6.94 13.09 12.24
N GLY A 297 6.74 12.30 13.32
CA GLY A 297 7.09 12.71 14.66
C GLY A 297 8.59 12.94 14.85
N LEU A 298 9.43 12.05 14.30
CA LEU A 298 10.89 12.19 14.36
C LEU A 298 11.38 13.42 13.61
N TYR A 299 10.79 13.74 12.45
CA TYR A 299 11.09 14.99 11.73
C TYR A 299 10.72 16.23 12.56
N LEU A 300 9.60 16.21 13.27
CA LEU A 300 9.18 17.35 14.07
C LEU A 300 10.00 17.56 15.35
N ILE A 301 10.68 16.51 15.87
CA ILE A 301 11.59 16.59 17.01
C ILE A 301 13.02 16.98 16.56
N ASP A 302 13.21 17.23 15.26
CA ASP A 302 14.51 17.58 14.67
C ASP A 302 15.58 16.48 14.85
N VAL A 303 15.15 15.24 14.86
CA VAL A 303 16.03 14.08 14.78
C VAL A 303 16.59 14.05 13.36
N GLY A 304 17.90 14.22 13.21
CA GLY A 304 18.55 14.37 11.91
C GLY A 304 18.16 13.28 10.90
N GLU A 305 18.15 13.62 9.62
CA GLU A 305 17.69 12.75 8.50
C GLU A 305 18.34 11.36 8.47
N PHE A 306 19.51 11.19 9.07
CA PHE A 306 20.19 9.90 9.18
C PHE A 306 19.51 8.88 10.13
N TRP A 307 18.56 9.31 10.96
CA TRP A 307 17.90 8.48 11.96
C TRP A 307 16.43 8.18 11.63
N VAL A 308 15.93 8.72 10.54
CA VAL A 308 14.58 8.54 10.02
C VAL A 308 14.59 7.68 8.75
#